data_797a8b1f3e759de4d8657b8c07f6c037
#
_entry.id   797a8b1f3e759de4d8657b8c07f6c037
#
_cell.length_a   1.000
_cell.length_b   1.000
_cell.length_c   1.000
_cell.angle_alpha   90.00
_cell.angle_beta   90.00
_cell.angle_gamma   90.00
#
_symmetry.space_group_name_H-M   'P 1'
#
loop_
_entity.id
_entity.type
_entity.pdbx_description
1 polymer ?
#
loop_
_entity_poly.entity_id
_entity_poly.type
_entity_poly.pdbx_seq_one_letter_code
_entity_poly.pdbx_strand_id
1 'polypeptide(L)'
;MSYPRIDLAGATIAITGAARGIGLATAAAFIEAGAYVALGDLDEALAVQAAADLGDHAMGHALDVTDKDSYAAFLDATNQWHGPLDVLVNNAGVMPNGPFLDQSDRIDQLTMDVNVYGVIHGMRLALPGMVERGYGHVVNVASLAGKFPLKGLAVYNASKYAVVGLTAATRLEMDATGVSVSAVLPSAVRTELSSGIDYGILPAVDPEDIAAAVVRTVKTRAAETAVPGYVGLLANASGLVPEPVMRAFRKAAHDDAAITRVDDDVRRAYLNRIEKQ
;
A
#
# COMPACT_ATOMS: atom_id res chain seq x y z
N MET A 1 -0.43 -20.56 15.48
CA MET A 1 0.98 -20.30 15.86
C MET A 1 1.08 -18.91 16.45
N SER A 2 1.93 -18.67 17.44
CA SER A 2 2.14 -17.31 17.96
C SER A 2 3.40 -16.74 17.30
N TYR A 3 3.29 -15.59 16.64
CA TYR A 3 4.45 -14.85 16.14
C TYR A 3 5.18 -14.18 17.31
N PRO A 4 6.52 -14.06 17.26
CA PRO A 4 7.27 -13.26 18.22
C PRO A 4 6.74 -11.82 18.27
N ARG A 5 6.71 -11.25 19.47
CA ARG A 5 6.28 -9.88 19.63
C ARG A 5 7.34 -8.92 19.08
N ILE A 6 6.91 -7.93 18.29
CA ILE A 6 7.71 -6.77 17.95
C ILE A 6 7.27 -5.64 18.90
N ASP A 7 8.23 -5.12 19.66
CA ASP A 7 8.01 -3.89 20.44
C ASP A 7 8.26 -2.71 19.49
N LEU A 8 7.27 -1.85 19.35
CA LEU A 8 7.40 -0.70 18.47
C LEU A 8 8.36 0.36 19.02
N ALA A 9 8.51 0.44 20.36
CA ALA A 9 9.50 1.33 20.94
C ALA A 9 10.92 0.87 20.56
N GLY A 10 11.60 1.67 19.74
CA GLY A 10 12.92 1.36 19.22
C GLY A 10 12.95 0.40 18.02
N ALA A 11 11.81 0.00 17.44
CA ALA A 11 11.78 -0.81 16.23
C ALA A 11 12.21 -0.02 14.98
N THR A 12 12.83 -0.71 14.02
CA THR A 12 13.23 -0.17 12.71
C THR A 12 12.16 -0.46 11.67
N ILE A 13 11.59 0.59 11.10
CA ILE A 13 10.50 0.51 10.11
C ILE A 13 10.96 1.11 8.80
N ALA A 14 10.69 0.45 7.67
CA ALA A 14 10.85 1.01 6.34
C ALA A 14 9.49 1.14 5.65
N ILE A 15 9.18 2.30 5.05
CA ILE A 15 7.92 2.58 4.38
C ILE A 15 8.19 3.12 2.98
N THR A 16 7.60 2.53 1.95
CA THR A 16 7.72 2.99 0.56
C THR A 16 6.60 3.95 0.19
N GLY A 17 6.88 4.96 -0.66
CA GLY A 17 5.92 6.00 -1.01
C GLY A 17 5.51 6.81 0.22
N ALA A 18 6.49 7.19 1.05
CA ALA A 18 6.24 7.70 2.39
C ALA A 18 6.31 9.23 2.51
N ALA A 19 6.62 9.95 1.43
CA ALA A 19 6.71 11.41 1.47
C ALA A 19 5.34 12.12 1.59
N ARG A 20 4.24 11.39 1.38
CA ARG A 20 2.88 11.95 1.42
C ARG A 20 1.81 10.89 1.72
N GLY A 21 0.55 11.35 1.91
CA GLY A 21 -0.64 10.49 2.00
C GLY A 21 -0.57 9.40 3.06
N ILE A 22 -0.97 8.17 2.69
CA ILE A 22 -1.00 7.02 3.61
C ILE A 22 0.38 6.72 4.19
N GLY A 23 1.44 6.78 3.35
CA GLY A 23 2.79 6.48 3.78
C GLY A 23 3.28 7.44 4.86
N LEU A 24 3.08 8.75 4.67
CA LEU A 24 3.44 9.78 5.64
C LEU A 24 2.65 9.65 6.95
N ALA A 25 1.33 9.46 6.86
CA ALA A 25 0.49 9.23 8.04
C ALA A 25 0.93 7.95 8.81
N THR A 26 1.31 6.90 8.06
CA THR A 26 1.83 5.66 8.65
C THR A 26 3.17 5.88 9.35
N ALA A 27 4.07 6.69 8.75
CA ALA A 27 5.34 7.05 9.39
C ALA A 27 5.10 7.79 10.71
N ALA A 28 4.23 8.81 10.71
CA ALA A 28 3.87 9.54 11.92
C ALA A 28 3.30 8.62 13.02
N ALA A 29 2.41 7.69 12.66
CA ALA A 29 1.80 6.77 13.62
C ALA A 29 2.82 5.77 14.22
N PHE A 30 3.82 5.31 13.45
CA PHE A 30 4.90 4.48 13.99
C PHE A 30 5.84 5.27 14.88
N ILE A 31 6.17 6.52 14.54
CA ILE A 31 7.01 7.40 15.37
C ILE A 31 6.31 7.72 16.70
N GLU A 32 5.00 7.98 16.69
CA GLU A 32 4.21 8.16 17.91
C GLU A 32 4.25 6.91 18.81
N ALA A 33 4.37 5.72 18.22
CA ALA A 33 4.57 4.47 18.95
C ALA A 33 6.03 4.24 19.40
N GLY A 34 6.97 5.17 19.14
CA GLY A 34 8.37 5.14 19.55
C GLY A 34 9.31 4.43 18.58
N ALA A 35 8.89 4.15 17.37
CA ALA A 35 9.72 3.52 16.34
C ALA A 35 10.62 4.52 15.60
N TYR A 36 11.66 4.00 14.95
CA TYR A 36 12.49 4.71 13.98
C TYR A 36 12.03 4.35 12.57
N VAL A 37 11.76 5.35 11.75
CA VAL A 37 11.10 5.15 10.45
C VAL A 37 11.93 5.72 9.31
N ALA A 38 12.27 4.87 8.34
CA ALA A 38 12.86 5.28 7.07
C ALA A 38 11.73 5.49 6.05
N LEU A 39 11.68 6.70 5.49
CA LEU A 39 10.74 7.15 4.47
C LEU A 39 11.41 7.05 3.10
N GLY A 40 11.04 6.04 2.30
CA GLY A 40 11.49 5.91 0.92
C GLY A 40 10.46 6.50 -0.05
N ASP A 41 10.89 7.39 -0.95
CA ASP A 41 10.02 7.95 -2.00
C ASP A 41 10.84 8.24 -3.25
N LEU A 42 10.20 8.24 -4.42
CA LEU A 42 10.83 8.62 -5.68
C LEU A 42 11.25 10.11 -5.66
N ASP A 43 10.49 10.94 -4.96
CA ASP A 43 10.81 12.35 -4.68
C ASP A 43 11.65 12.44 -3.40
N GLU A 44 12.98 12.28 -3.56
CA GLU A 44 13.94 12.32 -2.44
C GLU A 44 13.82 13.60 -1.62
N ALA A 45 13.72 14.75 -2.30
CA ALA A 45 13.67 16.04 -1.62
C ALA A 45 12.46 16.14 -0.69
N LEU A 46 11.31 15.63 -1.16
CA LEU A 46 10.10 15.59 -0.35
C LEU A 46 10.19 14.58 0.78
N ALA A 47 10.82 13.40 0.56
CA ALA A 47 11.02 12.40 1.60
C ALA A 47 11.93 12.94 2.73
N VAL A 48 13.01 13.62 2.37
CA VAL A 48 13.94 14.25 3.34
C VAL A 48 13.22 15.37 4.12
N GLN A 49 12.43 16.20 3.44
CA GLN A 49 11.65 17.25 4.12
C GLN A 49 10.62 16.65 5.08
N ALA A 50 9.87 15.64 4.64
CA ALA A 50 8.87 14.96 5.46
C ALA A 50 9.52 14.30 6.70
N ALA A 51 10.69 13.69 6.54
CA ALA A 51 11.44 13.13 7.66
C ALA A 51 11.90 14.22 8.64
N ALA A 52 12.40 15.35 8.15
CA ALA A 52 12.78 16.48 9.01
C ALA A 52 11.60 17.05 9.81
N ASP A 53 10.43 17.12 9.21
CA ASP A 53 9.20 17.58 9.85
C ASP A 53 8.71 16.60 10.94
N LEU A 54 9.00 15.30 10.79
CA LEU A 54 8.67 14.25 11.76
C LEU A 54 9.69 14.13 12.92
N GLY A 55 10.90 14.69 12.76
CA GLY A 55 11.92 14.77 13.79
C GLY A 55 12.95 13.63 13.78
N ASP A 56 13.69 13.49 14.88
CA ASP A 56 14.92 12.66 14.97
C ASP A 56 14.69 11.15 14.78
N HIS A 57 13.45 10.69 14.86
CA HIS A 57 13.07 9.29 14.64
C HIS A 57 12.75 8.99 13.17
N ALA A 58 13.00 9.92 12.25
CA ALA A 58 12.71 9.76 10.84
C ALA A 58 13.96 9.97 9.97
N MET A 59 14.08 9.19 8.89
CA MET A 59 15.07 9.33 7.85
C MET A 59 14.39 9.33 6.47
N GLY A 60 14.68 10.31 5.61
CA GLY A 60 14.22 10.35 4.22
C GLY A 60 15.29 9.84 3.26
N HIS A 61 14.89 9.08 2.25
CA HIS A 61 15.81 8.50 1.27
C HIS A 61 15.13 8.35 -0.12
N ALA A 62 15.91 8.50 -1.19
CA ALA A 62 15.46 8.20 -2.54
C ALA A 62 15.09 6.71 -2.68
N LEU A 63 13.96 6.43 -3.31
CA LEU A 63 13.54 5.06 -3.58
C LEU A 63 12.66 4.97 -4.83
N ASP A 64 13.20 4.37 -5.87
CA ASP A 64 12.40 3.83 -6.97
C ASP A 64 12.09 2.35 -6.68
N VAL A 65 10.84 2.02 -6.39
CA VAL A 65 10.44 0.64 -6.08
C VAL A 65 10.48 -0.29 -7.29
N THR A 66 10.54 0.27 -8.51
CA THR A 66 10.65 -0.50 -9.75
C THR A 66 12.09 -0.95 -10.02
N ASP A 67 13.07 -0.25 -9.44
CA ASP A 67 14.49 -0.60 -9.49
C ASP A 67 14.91 -1.37 -8.23
N LYS A 68 15.30 -2.62 -8.43
CA LYS A 68 15.72 -3.51 -7.34
C LYS A 68 16.98 -3.02 -6.61
N ASP A 69 17.91 -2.38 -7.33
CA ASP A 69 19.16 -1.88 -6.73
C ASP A 69 18.89 -0.62 -5.91
N SER A 70 18.00 0.26 -6.37
CA SER A 70 17.49 1.40 -5.58
C SER A 70 16.79 0.92 -4.30
N TYR A 71 15.98 -0.14 -4.40
CA TYR A 71 15.31 -0.70 -3.23
C TYR A 71 16.31 -1.30 -2.23
N ALA A 72 17.32 -2.04 -2.71
CA ALA A 72 18.37 -2.60 -1.87
C ALA A 72 19.14 -1.49 -1.14
N ALA A 73 19.55 -0.43 -1.84
CA ALA A 73 20.24 0.71 -1.26
C ALA A 73 19.42 1.39 -0.15
N PHE A 74 18.11 1.56 -0.34
CA PHE A 74 17.21 2.10 0.68
C PHE A 74 17.17 1.23 1.94
N LEU A 75 17.03 -0.09 1.80
CA LEU A 75 16.99 -1.00 2.94
C LEU A 75 18.35 -1.09 3.65
N ASP A 76 19.46 -1.05 2.89
CA ASP A 76 20.80 -1.04 3.46
C ASP A 76 21.06 0.25 4.24
N ALA A 77 20.65 1.41 3.71
CA ALA A 77 20.73 2.68 4.42
C ALA A 77 19.88 2.65 5.71
N THR A 78 18.68 2.08 5.66
CA THR A 78 17.81 1.89 6.82
C THR A 78 18.47 1.06 7.91
N ASN A 79 19.04 -0.10 7.52
CA ASN A 79 19.72 -1.00 8.45
C ASN A 79 20.99 -0.38 9.07
N GLN A 80 21.72 0.44 8.31
CA GLN A 80 22.91 1.15 8.79
C GLN A 80 22.57 2.30 9.73
N TRP A 81 21.44 2.97 9.49
CA TRP A 81 21.01 4.13 10.29
C TRP A 81 20.57 3.74 11.69
N HIS A 82 19.75 2.70 11.83
CA HIS A 82 19.17 2.38 13.15
C HIS A 82 19.30 0.89 13.53
N GLY A 83 19.61 -0.01 12.61
CA GLY A 83 19.71 -1.45 12.88
C GLY A 83 18.75 -2.29 12.03
N PRO A 84 18.72 -3.60 12.28
CA PRO A 84 17.99 -4.54 11.44
C PRO A 84 16.50 -4.21 11.31
N LEU A 85 15.99 -4.28 10.09
CA LEU A 85 14.60 -3.96 9.76
C LEU A 85 13.61 -4.91 10.47
N ASP A 86 12.72 -4.38 11.31
CA ASP A 86 11.67 -5.12 11.99
C ASP A 86 10.36 -5.17 11.20
N VAL A 87 9.99 -4.06 10.55
CA VAL A 87 8.76 -3.97 9.77
C VAL A 87 9.02 -3.31 8.42
N LEU A 88 8.57 -3.95 7.34
CA LEU A 88 8.49 -3.36 6.01
C LEU A 88 7.03 -3.01 5.69
N VAL A 89 6.77 -1.78 5.26
CA VAL A 89 5.47 -1.35 4.72
C VAL A 89 5.61 -1.03 3.23
N ASN A 90 5.17 -1.94 2.37
CA ASN A 90 5.03 -1.72 0.94
C ASN A 90 3.76 -0.90 0.69
N ASN A 91 3.92 0.42 0.62
CA ASN A 91 2.81 1.36 0.44
C ASN A 91 2.85 2.08 -0.92
N ALA A 92 4.02 2.23 -1.55
CA ALA A 92 4.12 2.86 -2.86
C ALA A 92 3.12 2.29 -3.88
N GLY A 93 2.48 3.16 -4.65
CA GLY A 93 1.49 2.75 -5.62
C GLY A 93 1.00 3.89 -6.51
N VAL A 94 0.53 3.52 -7.70
CA VAL A 94 -0.12 4.41 -8.66
C VAL A 94 -1.50 3.89 -9.02
N MET A 95 -2.42 4.81 -9.38
CA MET A 95 -3.80 4.47 -9.72
C MET A 95 -4.26 5.30 -10.93
N PRO A 96 -3.78 5.00 -12.14
CA PRO A 96 -4.35 5.60 -13.34
C PRO A 96 -5.81 5.15 -13.50
N ASN A 97 -6.65 6.02 -14.06
CA ASN A 97 -8.05 5.76 -14.31
C ASN A 97 -8.43 6.12 -15.74
N GLY A 98 -9.47 5.49 -16.25
CA GLY A 98 -10.02 5.72 -17.58
C GLY A 98 -10.59 4.42 -18.17
N PRO A 99 -11.27 4.48 -19.32
CA PRO A 99 -11.72 3.31 -20.03
C PRO A 99 -10.53 2.41 -20.41
N PHE A 100 -10.69 1.09 -20.27
CA PHE A 100 -9.61 0.12 -20.51
C PHE A 100 -9.00 0.23 -21.92
N LEU A 101 -9.84 0.50 -22.94
CA LEU A 101 -9.38 0.59 -24.33
C LEU A 101 -8.61 1.90 -24.65
N ASP A 102 -8.66 2.88 -23.77
CA ASP A 102 -8.04 4.19 -23.97
C ASP A 102 -6.71 4.32 -23.18
N GLN A 103 -6.38 3.34 -22.33
CA GLN A 103 -5.13 3.35 -21.58
C GLN A 103 -3.96 2.90 -22.47
N SER A 104 -2.79 3.48 -22.25
CA SER A 104 -1.58 3.09 -22.99
C SER A 104 -0.85 1.93 -22.31
N ASP A 105 -0.19 1.09 -23.13
CA ASP A 105 0.65 -0.01 -22.64
C ASP A 105 1.71 0.47 -21.63
N ARG A 106 2.25 1.67 -21.79
CA ARG A 106 3.22 2.27 -20.88
C ARG A 106 2.64 2.49 -19.49
N ILE A 107 1.43 3.02 -19.39
CA ILE A 107 0.76 3.27 -18.11
C ILE A 107 0.36 1.96 -17.45
N ASP A 108 -0.05 0.97 -18.23
CA ASP A 108 -0.36 -0.37 -17.75
C ASP A 108 0.90 -1.04 -17.16
N GLN A 109 2.03 -0.97 -17.90
CA GLN A 109 3.31 -1.50 -17.44
C GLN A 109 3.77 -0.79 -16.15
N LEU A 110 3.77 0.54 -16.11
CA LEU A 110 4.10 1.33 -14.92
C LEU A 110 3.24 0.91 -13.71
N THR A 111 1.93 0.69 -13.93
CA THR A 111 1.02 0.26 -12.86
C THR A 111 1.43 -1.10 -12.29
N MET A 112 1.82 -2.04 -13.13
CA MET A 112 2.27 -3.36 -12.71
C MET A 112 3.65 -3.29 -12.06
N ASP A 113 4.57 -2.51 -12.61
CA ASP A 113 5.93 -2.39 -12.07
C ASP A 113 5.92 -1.78 -10.67
N VAL A 114 5.19 -0.69 -10.46
CA VAL A 114 5.10 -0.04 -9.14
C VAL A 114 4.29 -0.89 -8.17
N ASN A 115 3.05 -1.26 -8.53
CA ASN A 115 2.09 -1.84 -7.59
C ASN A 115 2.37 -3.32 -7.28
N VAL A 116 2.99 -4.06 -8.19
CA VAL A 116 3.22 -5.51 -8.04
C VAL A 116 4.70 -5.83 -7.90
N TYR A 117 5.52 -5.45 -8.89
CA TYR A 117 6.95 -5.76 -8.84
C TYR A 117 7.66 -5.02 -7.71
N GLY A 118 7.28 -3.77 -7.41
CA GLY A 118 7.78 -3.05 -6.25
C GLY A 118 7.54 -3.80 -4.93
N VAL A 119 6.34 -4.37 -4.75
CA VAL A 119 6.02 -5.20 -3.57
C VAL A 119 6.85 -6.50 -3.57
N ILE A 120 7.03 -7.14 -4.72
CA ILE A 120 7.86 -8.35 -4.85
C ILE A 120 9.32 -8.05 -4.50
N HIS A 121 9.87 -6.93 -4.97
CA HIS A 121 11.25 -6.51 -4.67
C HIS A 121 11.42 -6.31 -3.17
N GLY A 122 10.54 -5.53 -2.54
CA GLY A 122 10.60 -5.28 -1.10
C GLY A 122 10.55 -6.55 -0.28
N MET A 123 9.61 -7.45 -0.57
CA MET A 123 9.50 -8.73 0.13
C MET A 123 10.73 -9.60 -0.07
N ARG A 124 11.25 -9.72 -1.29
CA ARG A 124 12.45 -10.53 -1.59
C ARG A 124 13.72 -10.00 -0.94
N LEU A 125 13.83 -8.70 -0.73
CA LEU A 125 14.97 -8.08 -0.08
C LEU A 125 14.88 -8.11 1.45
N ALA A 126 13.68 -7.93 2.03
CA ALA A 126 13.51 -7.86 3.47
C ALA A 126 13.35 -9.24 4.15
N LEU A 127 12.59 -10.17 3.53
CA LEU A 127 12.25 -11.45 4.15
C LEU A 127 13.47 -12.32 4.53
N PRO A 128 14.54 -12.45 3.74
CA PRO A 128 15.68 -13.27 4.11
C PRO A 128 16.27 -12.93 5.47
N GLY A 129 16.56 -11.67 5.73
CA GLY A 129 17.11 -11.22 7.01
C GLY A 129 16.12 -11.37 8.18
N MET A 130 14.82 -11.19 7.92
CA MET A 130 13.77 -11.44 8.93
C MET A 130 13.66 -12.92 9.28
N VAL A 131 13.71 -13.82 8.28
CA VAL A 131 13.68 -15.28 8.46
C VAL A 131 14.90 -15.77 9.22
N GLU A 132 16.09 -15.28 8.89
CA GLU A 132 17.34 -15.60 9.60
C GLU A 132 17.27 -15.26 11.09
N ARG A 133 16.68 -14.12 11.43
CA ARG A 133 16.49 -13.69 12.83
C ARG A 133 15.30 -14.37 13.53
N GLY A 134 14.43 -15.05 12.78
CA GLY A 134 13.25 -15.72 13.31
C GLY A 134 12.11 -14.75 13.71
N TYR A 135 12.15 -13.48 13.29
CA TYR A 135 11.05 -12.53 13.51
C TYR A 135 11.10 -11.39 12.49
N GLY A 136 9.94 -10.80 12.26
CA GLY A 136 9.73 -9.67 11.37
C GLY A 136 8.27 -9.56 10.93
N HIS A 137 7.93 -8.46 10.31
CA HIS A 137 6.59 -8.23 9.79
C HIS A 137 6.61 -7.47 8.48
N VAL A 138 5.88 -7.95 7.48
CA VAL A 138 5.66 -7.22 6.22
C VAL A 138 4.19 -6.85 6.12
N VAL A 139 3.94 -5.59 5.78
CA VAL A 139 2.60 -5.06 5.50
C VAL A 139 2.55 -4.60 4.05
N ASN A 140 1.67 -5.19 3.26
CA ASN A 140 1.40 -4.75 1.89
C ASN A 140 0.11 -3.92 1.86
N VAL A 141 0.20 -2.64 1.49
CA VAL A 141 -0.96 -1.78 1.30
C VAL A 141 -1.57 -2.10 -0.05
N ALA A 142 -2.57 -2.99 -0.03
CA ALA A 142 -3.33 -3.39 -1.20
C ALA A 142 -4.48 -2.38 -1.49
N SER A 143 -5.71 -2.86 -1.60
CA SER A 143 -6.95 -2.08 -1.74
C SER A 143 -8.15 -3.02 -1.68
N LEU A 144 -9.32 -2.51 -1.35
CA LEU A 144 -10.59 -3.22 -1.60
C LEU A 144 -10.82 -3.49 -3.10
N ALA A 145 -10.18 -2.70 -3.99
CA ALA A 145 -10.13 -2.98 -5.43
C ALA A 145 -9.42 -4.31 -5.76
N GLY A 146 -8.67 -4.90 -4.83
CA GLY A 146 -8.13 -6.27 -4.90
C GLY A 146 -9.11 -7.38 -4.50
N LYS A 147 -10.35 -7.03 -4.15
CA LYS A 147 -11.44 -7.96 -3.81
C LYS A 147 -12.72 -7.66 -4.60
N PHE A 148 -12.96 -6.41 -4.91
CA PHE A 148 -14.15 -5.94 -5.61
C PHE A 148 -13.73 -4.98 -6.73
N PRO A 149 -13.80 -5.41 -8.02
CA PRO A 149 -13.30 -4.60 -9.13
C PRO A 149 -14.22 -3.41 -9.41
N LEU A 150 -13.62 -2.26 -9.70
CA LEU A 150 -14.28 -1.00 -10.04
C LEU A 150 -14.08 -0.70 -11.53
N LYS A 151 -15.08 -0.14 -12.20
CA LYS A 151 -14.96 0.31 -13.59
C LYS A 151 -14.00 1.48 -13.70
N GLY A 152 -13.29 1.54 -14.82
CA GLY A 152 -12.30 2.59 -15.07
C GLY A 152 -10.96 2.40 -14.36
N LEU A 153 -10.76 1.28 -13.68
CA LEU A 153 -9.55 0.93 -12.92
C LEU A 153 -9.07 -0.49 -13.26
N ALA A 154 -9.18 -0.94 -14.51
CA ALA A 154 -8.98 -2.34 -14.88
C ALA A 154 -7.60 -2.88 -14.46
N VAL A 155 -6.51 -2.26 -14.90
CA VAL A 155 -5.14 -2.70 -14.59
C VAL A 155 -4.78 -2.44 -13.13
N TYR A 156 -5.27 -1.33 -12.55
CA TYR A 156 -5.15 -1.10 -11.10
C TYR A 156 -5.82 -2.22 -10.29
N ASN A 157 -7.06 -2.60 -10.62
CA ASN A 157 -7.73 -3.74 -9.97
C ASN A 157 -6.85 -4.99 -10.07
N ALA A 158 -6.40 -5.34 -11.30
CA ALA A 158 -5.54 -6.51 -11.52
C ALA A 158 -4.29 -6.48 -10.64
N SER A 159 -3.62 -5.32 -10.53
CA SER A 159 -2.44 -5.15 -9.69
C SER A 159 -2.75 -5.37 -8.20
N LYS A 160 -3.89 -4.87 -7.71
CA LYS A 160 -4.28 -5.02 -6.30
C LYS A 160 -4.77 -6.44 -5.97
N TYR A 161 -5.42 -7.15 -6.91
CA TYR A 161 -5.69 -8.60 -6.78
C TYR A 161 -4.38 -9.40 -6.70
N ALA A 162 -3.39 -9.05 -7.52
CA ALA A 162 -2.07 -9.69 -7.48
C ALA A 162 -1.40 -9.53 -6.11
N VAL A 163 -1.42 -8.31 -5.53
CA VAL A 163 -0.84 -8.06 -4.20
C VAL A 163 -1.57 -8.83 -3.11
N VAL A 164 -2.90 -8.92 -3.15
CA VAL A 164 -3.67 -9.73 -2.18
C VAL A 164 -3.29 -11.20 -2.27
N GLY A 165 -3.25 -11.76 -3.49
CA GLY A 165 -2.87 -13.17 -3.72
C GLY A 165 -1.42 -13.45 -3.34
N LEU A 166 -0.49 -12.56 -3.72
CA LEU A 166 0.93 -12.64 -3.35
C LEU A 166 1.10 -12.64 -1.82
N THR A 167 0.42 -11.72 -1.12
CA THR A 167 0.48 -11.63 0.34
C THR A 167 -0.02 -12.91 1.00
N ALA A 168 -1.14 -13.45 0.53
CA ALA A 168 -1.72 -14.68 1.07
C ALA A 168 -0.79 -15.89 0.87
N ALA A 169 -0.24 -16.06 -0.34
CA ALA A 169 0.67 -17.14 -0.67
C ALA A 169 1.98 -17.06 0.15
N THR A 170 2.63 -15.89 0.15
CA THR A 170 3.89 -15.70 0.89
C THR A 170 3.67 -15.86 2.40
N ARG A 171 2.52 -15.43 2.94
CA ARG A 171 2.20 -15.67 4.35
C ARG A 171 2.21 -17.17 4.69
N LEU A 172 1.67 -18.03 3.81
CA LEU A 172 1.70 -19.48 4.00
C LEU A 172 3.14 -20.04 3.93
N GLU A 173 3.97 -19.52 3.03
CA GLU A 173 5.38 -19.91 2.93
C GLU A 173 6.20 -19.49 4.17
N MET A 174 5.85 -18.37 4.79
CA MET A 174 6.50 -17.88 6.03
C MET A 174 6.00 -18.56 7.29
N ASP A 175 5.05 -19.49 7.18
CA ASP A 175 4.57 -20.23 8.35
C ASP A 175 5.73 -20.98 9.03
N ALA A 176 5.78 -20.95 10.37
CA ALA A 176 6.86 -21.47 11.19
C ALA A 176 8.21 -20.74 11.14
N THR A 177 8.38 -19.66 10.34
CA THR A 177 9.63 -18.87 10.32
C THR A 177 9.69 -17.79 11.42
N GLY A 178 8.59 -17.53 12.11
CA GLY A 178 8.45 -16.39 13.02
C GLY A 178 8.15 -15.05 12.32
N VAL A 179 8.14 -15.03 10.98
CA VAL A 179 7.84 -13.84 10.16
C VAL A 179 6.38 -13.86 9.72
N SER A 180 5.72 -12.70 9.76
CA SER A 180 4.33 -12.57 9.31
C SER A 180 4.19 -11.58 8.16
N VAL A 181 3.26 -11.88 7.26
CA VAL A 181 2.91 -11.02 6.12
C VAL A 181 1.43 -10.69 6.19
N SER A 182 1.07 -9.42 6.05
CA SER A 182 -0.30 -8.91 6.15
C SER A 182 -0.65 -8.03 4.96
N ALA A 183 -1.93 -8.04 4.55
CA ALA A 183 -2.49 -7.08 3.62
C ALA A 183 -3.39 -6.09 4.37
N VAL A 184 -3.23 -4.79 4.11
CA VAL A 184 -4.21 -3.77 4.47
C VAL A 184 -4.96 -3.37 3.20
N LEU A 185 -6.30 -3.34 3.28
CA LEU A 185 -7.18 -3.12 2.14
C LEU A 185 -8.02 -1.84 2.36
N PRO A 186 -7.46 -0.67 2.01
CA PRO A 186 -8.21 0.57 2.05
C PRO A 186 -9.41 0.58 1.10
N SER A 187 -10.48 1.28 1.49
CA SER A 187 -11.50 1.78 0.55
C SER A 187 -11.00 3.06 -0.15
N ALA A 188 -11.89 3.95 -0.58
CA ALA A 188 -11.48 5.27 -1.04
C ALA A 188 -10.81 6.06 0.10
N VAL A 189 -9.58 6.55 -0.13
CA VAL A 189 -8.81 7.31 0.88
C VAL A 189 -8.60 8.73 0.36
N ARG A 190 -8.78 9.74 1.21
CA ARG A 190 -8.57 11.15 0.85
C ARG A 190 -7.09 11.46 0.69
N THR A 191 -6.54 11.11 -0.48
CA THR A 191 -5.14 11.32 -0.83
C THR A 191 -5.01 11.88 -2.25
N GLU A 192 -3.81 12.30 -2.62
CA GLU A 192 -3.52 12.72 -3.99
C GLU A 192 -3.74 11.59 -5.01
N LEU A 193 -3.48 10.33 -4.63
CA LEU A 193 -3.71 9.15 -5.49
C LEU A 193 -5.18 9.04 -5.94
N SER A 194 -6.12 9.42 -5.10
CA SER A 194 -7.56 9.40 -5.37
C SER A 194 -8.12 10.77 -5.78
N SER A 195 -7.27 11.81 -5.85
CA SER A 195 -7.70 13.18 -6.15
C SER A 195 -8.45 13.26 -7.48
N GLY A 196 -9.48 14.10 -7.51
CA GLY A 196 -10.31 14.32 -8.70
C GLY A 196 -11.30 13.19 -9.02
N ILE A 197 -11.40 12.12 -8.21
CA ILE A 197 -12.38 11.05 -8.41
C ILE A 197 -13.43 11.09 -7.30
N ASP A 198 -14.71 11.23 -7.69
CA ASP A 198 -15.85 11.10 -6.77
C ASP A 198 -16.31 9.64 -6.73
N TYR A 199 -15.99 8.93 -5.65
CA TYR A 199 -16.39 7.52 -5.46
C TYR A 199 -17.84 7.34 -5.01
N GLY A 200 -18.64 8.39 -4.98
CA GLY A 200 -20.06 8.34 -4.66
C GLY A 200 -20.34 7.79 -3.27
N ILE A 201 -21.03 6.64 -3.21
CA ILE A 201 -21.44 6.03 -1.94
C ILE A 201 -20.35 5.21 -1.24
N LEU A 202 -19.20 5.00 -1.86
CA LEU A 202 -18.09 4.32 -1.20
C LEU A 202 -17.58 5.19 -0.04
N PRO A 203 -17.43 4.62 1.15
CA PRO A 203 -16.96 5.39 2.30
C PRO A 203 -15.52 5.85 2.06
N ALA A 204 -15.32 7.16 2.04
CA ALA A 204 -13.99 7.75 2.04
C ALA A 204 -13.46 7.82 3.47
N VAL A 205 -12.25 7.32 3.65
CA VAL A 205 -11.52 7.31 4.92
C VAL A 205 -10.31 8.25 4.83
N ASP A 206 -9.76 8.61 5.97
CA ASP A 206 -8.57 9.44 6.02
C ASP A 206 -7.29 8.58 6.06
N PRO A 207 -6.14 9.11 5.63
CA PRO A 207 -4.85 8.40 5.67
C PRO A 207 -4.53 7.85 7.06
N GLU A 208 -4.91 8.54 8.11
CA GLU A 208 -4.71 8.19 9.52
C GLU A 208 -5.46 6.91 9.92
N ASP A 209 -6.65 6.66 9.35
CA ASP A 209 -7.39 5.43 9.58
C ASP A 209 -6.63 4.21 9.04
N ILE A 210 -5.98 4.38 7.88
CA ILE A 210 -5.15 3.34 7.27
C ILE A 210 -3.86 3.16 8.06
N ALA A 211 -3.22 4.26 8.48
CA ALA A 211 -2.03 4.23 9.32
C ALA A 211 -2.27 3.45 10.61
N ALA A 212 -3.37 3.75 11.33
CA ALA A 212 -3.76 3.03 12.53
C ALA A 212 -4.00 1.53 12.27
N ALA A 213 -4.58 1.18 11.11
CA ALA A 213 -4.76 -0.22 10.72
C ALA A 213 -3.41 -0.91 10.44
N VAL A 214 -2.47 -0.25 9.73
CA VAL A 214 -1.12 -0.76 9.46
C VAL A 214 -0.39 -1.02 10.78
N VAL A 215 -0.29 -0.04 11.67
CA VAL A 215 0.37 -0.18 12.99
C VAL A 215 -0.27 -1.32 13.81
N ARG A 216 -1.60 -1.42 13.79
CA ARG A 216 -2.31 -2.50 14.49
C ARG A 216 -1.95 -3.90 13.97
N THR A 217 -1.62 -4.07 12.67
CA THR A 217 -1.21 -5.38 12.14
C THR A 217 0.06 -5.92 12.79
N VAL A 218 0.97 -5.06 13.23
CA VAL A 218 2.20 -5.47 13.95
C VAL A 218 1.88 -6.23 15.23
N LYS A 219 0.78 -5.89 15.90
CA LYS A 219 0.31 -6.59 17.10
C LYS A 219 -0.58 -7.79 16.77
N THR A 220 -1.53 -7.61 15.86
CA THR A 220 -2.58 -8.62 15.59
C THR A 220 -2.11 -9.73 14.66
N ARG A 221 -1.13 -9.44 13.79
CA ARG A 221 -0.67 -10.34 12.72
C ARG A 221 -1.80 -10.83 11.82
N ALA A 222 -2.88 -10.05 11.72
CA ALA A 222 -4.03 -10.37 10.87
C ALA A 222 -3.59 -10.55 9.42
N ALA A 223 -4.09 -11.60 8.75
CA ALA A 223 -3.74 -11.85 7.35
C ALA A 223 -4.21 -10.72 6.44
N GLU A 224 -5.44 -10.25 6.65
CA GLU A 224 -6.06 -9.15 5.93
C GLU A 224 -6.75 -8.20 6.91
N THR A 225 -6.66 -6.90 6.64
CA THR A 225 -7.35 -5.86 7.41
C THR A 225 -7.97 -4.85 6.43
N ALA A 226 -9.29 -4.92 6.26
CA ALA A 226 -10.03 -3.93 5.45
C ALA A 226 -10.33 -2.68 6.28
N VAL A 227 -10.32 -1.52 5.63
CA VAL A 227 -10.67 -0.23 6.26
C VAL A 227 -11.64 0.53 5.35
N PRO A 228 -12.89 0.73 5.79
CA PRO A 228 -13.52 0.22 7.03
C PRO A 228 -13.77 -1.29 7.00
N GLY A 229 -13.76 -1.94 8.16
CA GLY A 229 -13.86 -3.40 8.27
C GLY A 229 -15.16 -4.00 7.69
N TYR A 230 -16.29 -3.31 7.84
CA TYR A 230 -17.58 -3.78 7.29
C TYR A 230 -17.61 -3.84 5.76
N VAL A 231 -16.88 -2.94 5.08
CA VAL A 231 -16.78 -2.97 3.61
C VAL A 231 -15.99 -4.19 3.15
N GLY A 232 -14.94 -4.57 3.89
CA GLY A 232 -14.18 -5.79 3.61
C GLY A 232 -15.03 -7.05 3.71
N LEU A 233 -15.93 -7.12 4.70
CA LEU A 233 -16.87 -8.23 4.83
C LEU A 233 -17.80 -8.32 3.62
N LEU A 234 -18.34 -7.18 3.16
CA LEU A 234 -19.19 -7.11 1.96
C LEU A 234 -18.41 -7.48 0.69
N ALA A 235 -17.17 -7.00 0.55
CA ALA A 235 -16.32 -7.33 -0.59
C ALA A 235 -16.03 -8.84 -0.66
N ASN A 236 -15.73 -9.49 0.46
CA ASN A 236 -15.53 -10.94 0.50
C ASN A 236 -16.80 -11.72 0.17
N ALA A 237 -17.98 -11.25 0.60
CA ALA A 237 -19.26 -11.88 0.29
C ALA A 237 -19.70 -11.66 -1.17
N SER A 238 -19.15 -10.67 -1.86
CA SER A 238 -19.58 -10.32 -3.24
C SER A 238 -19.42 -11.46 -4.25
N GLY A 239 -18.44 -12.34 -4.06
CA GLY A 239 -18.22 -13.52 -4.89
C GLY A 239 -19.33 -14.59 -4.78
N LEU A 240 -20.19 -14.51 -3.75
CA LEU A 240 -21.32 -15.41 -3.56
C LEU A 240 -22.63 -14.86 -4.16
N VAL A 241 -22.63 -13.58 -4.59
CA VAL A 241 -23.82 -12.90 -5.12
C VAL A 241 -23.97 -13.23 -6.60
N PRO A 242 -25.15 -13.72 -7.06
CA PRO A 242 -25.39 -13.99 -8.48
C PRO A 242 -25.19 -12.74 -9.34
N GLU A 243 -24.55 -12.93 -10.51
CA GLU A 243 -24.19 -11.84 -11.43
C GLU A 243 -25.34 -10.85 -11.75
N PRO A 244 -26.60 -11.27 -12.01
CA PRO A 244 -27.69 -10.33 -12.27
C PRO A 244 -27.98 -9.38 -11.10
N VAL A 245 -27.88 -9.90 -9.85
CA VAL A 245 -28.10 -9.11 -8.62
C VAL A 245 -26.92 -8.13 -8.43
N MET A 246 -25.69 -8.63 -8.62
CA MET A 246 -24.50 -7.79 -8.55
C MET A 246 -24.52 -6.67 -9.60
N ARG A 247 -24.97 -6.96 -10.82
CA ARG A 247 -25.10 -5.95 -11.89
C ARG A 247 -26.14 -4.88 -11.53
N ALA A 248 -27.27 -5.25 -10.96
CA ALA A 248 -28.28 -4.30 -10.49
C ALA A 248 -27.72 -3.41 -9.37
N PHE A 249 -27.04 -4.02 -8.41
CA PHE A 249 -26.36 -3.30 -7.31
C PHE A 249 -25.32 -2.30 -7.85
N ARG A 250 -24.42 -2.73 -8.73
CA ARG A 250 -23.39 -1.88 -9.34
C ARG A 250 -23.98 -0.67 -10.06
N LYS A 251 -25.07 -0.90 -10.83
CA LYS A 251 -25.78 0.19 -11.51
C LYS A 251 -26.37 1.19 -10.52
N ALA A 252 -26.97 0.72 -9.43
CA ALA A 252 -27.52 1.58 -8.38
C ALA A 252 -26.42 2.32 -7.59
N ALA A 253 -25.25 1.70 -7.42
CA ALA A 253 -24.10 2.27 -6.72
C ALA A 253 -23.24 3.22 -7.58
N HIS A 254 -23.57 3.39 -8.88
CA HIS A 254 -22.76 4.20 -9.82
C HIS A 254 -21.29 3.79 -9.81
N ASP A 255 -21.00 2.51 -10.02
CA ASP A 255 -19.66 1.94 -9.97
C ASP A 255 -18.72 2.39 -11.12
N ASP A 256 -19.22 3.29 -11.98
CA ASP A 256 -18.50 3.95 -13.08
C ASP A 256 -17.95 5.35 -12.71
N ALA A 257 -17.98 5.70 -11.44
CA ALA A 257 -17.56 7.02 -10.94
C ALA A 257 -16.11 7.39 -11.34
N ALA A 258 -15.20 6.42 -11.40
CA ALA A 258 -13.82 6.65 -11.85
C ALA A 258 -13.69 6.99 -13.35
N ILE A 259 -14.80 6.95 -14.12
CA ILE A 259 -14.88 7.39 -15.52
C ILE A 259 -15.77 8.61 -15.65
N THR A 260 -16.93 8.62 -14.96
CA THR A 260 -18.02 9.58 -15.21
C THR A 260 -18.06 10.75 -14.23
N ARG A 261 -17.37 10.62 -13.08
CA ARG A 261 -17.34 11.62 -12.00
C ARG A 261 -15.92 12.01 -11.66
N VAL A 262 -15.23 12.55 -12.66
CA VAL A 262 -13.82 12.94 -12.58
C VAL A 262 -13.72 14.44 -12.75
N ASP A 263 -12.99 15.10 -11.85
CA ASP A 263 -12.50 16.45 -12.06
C ASP A 263 -11.23 16.36 -12.91
N ASP A 264 -11.39 16.62 -14.20
CA ASP A 264 -10.33 16.43 -15.19
C ASP A 264 -9.10 17.30 -14.94
N ASP A 265 -9.24 18.50 -14.38
CA ASP A 265 -8.10 19.39 -14.15
C ASP A 265 -7.25 18.88 -12.97
N VAL A 266 -7.90 18.51 -11.87
CA VAL A 266 -7.22 17.92 -10.71
C VAL A 266 -6.59 16.58 -11.07
N ARG A 267 -7.33 15.74 -11.80
CA ARG A 267 -6.86 14.41 -12.18
C ARG A 267 -5.70 14.45 -13.17
N ARG A 268 -5.73 15.36 -14.12
CA ARG A 268 -4.66 15.57 -15.11
C ARG A 268 -3.33 15.91 -14.45
N ALA A 269 -3.33 16.71 -13.39
CA ALA A 269 -2.12 17.03 -12.63
C ALA A 269 -1.48 15.75 -12.03
N TYR A 270 -2.27 14.85 -11.48
CA TYR A 270 -1.81 13.56 -10.98
C TYR A 270 -1.28 12.66 -12.11
N LEU A 271 -2.04 12.49 -13.21
CA LEU A 271 -1.63 11.66 -14.34
C LEU A 271 -0.33 12.15 -14.99
N ASN A 272 -0.19 13.45 -15.22
CA ASN A 272 1.03 14.05 -15.75
C ASN A 272 2.26 13.81 -14.85
N ARG A 273 2.07 13.68 -13.53
CA ARG A 273 3.16 13.37 -12.62
C ARG A 273 3.59 11.92 -12.75
N ILE A 274 2.67 10.96 -12.77
CA ILE A 274 3.02 9.55 -12.91
C ILE A 274 3.55 9.20 -14.30
N GLU A 275 3.16 9.92 -15.34
CA GLU A 275 3.70 9.74 -16.70
C GLU A 275 5.17 10.18 -16.86
N LYS A 276 5.67 10.97 -15.94
CA LYS A 276 7.08 11.41 -15.92
C LYS A 276 8.00 10.46 -15.17
N GLN A 277 7.43 9.47 -14.52
CA GLN A 277 8.13 8.37 -13.87
C GLN A 277 8.49 7.28 -14.89
#